data_5297c1c61deef678b5a51a1c3d5c1ed2
#
_entry.id   5297c1c61deef678b5a51a1c3d5c1ed2
#
_cell.length_a   1.000
_cell.length_b   1.000
_cell.length_c   1.000
_cell.angle_alpha   90.00
_cell.angle_beta   90.00
_cell.angle_gamma   90.00
#
_symmetry.space_group_name_H-M   'P 1'
#
loop_
_entity.id
_entity.type
_entity.pdbx_description
1 polymer ?
#
loop_
_entity_poly.entity_id
_entity_poly.type
_entity_poly.pdbx_seq_one_letter_code
_entity_poly.pdbx_strand_id
1 'polypeptide(L)'
;MIITSTTYTYPVSEKRDIKGSVVVITGAGSGIGLATAKALLAKGARVVLGARTTTEIDALVVSNAGKAIGMVCDIRQPEDCQKLMDLAIKSFGQIDSVIANAGIGLYGGIMDYTDERLNEMMETNLQGTIWTVRAAVPHLKKNSGGDIVILCSISGYRSKRNQAVYAATKHAQVGLAIGLDDELREDKIRVTLIAPAATETNFAVGDGRTLEDAARTGYLKAADVAFAIEAVLEQPRRLRTTLWQMISMSQGII
;
A
#
# COMPACT_ATOMS: atom_id res chain seq x y z
N MET A 1 -32.52 42.95 -20.44
CA MET A 1 -31.39 41.97 -20.54
C MET A 1 -31.77 40.80 -19.65
N ILE A 2 -32.28 39.72 -20.26
CA ILE A 2 -32.74 38.53 -19.51
C ILE A 2 -31.52 37.64 -19.30
N ILE A 3 -31.03 37.53 -18.05
CA ILE A 3 -30.00 36.57 -17.68
C ILE A 3 -30.68 35.23 -17.59
N THR A 4 -30.56 34.42 -18.62
CA THR A 4 -30.95 33.01 -18.57
C THR A 4 -29.98 32.30 -17.62
N SER A 5 -30.46 31.85 -16.46
CA SER A 5 -29.70 31.03 -15.54
C SER A 5 -29.42 29.68 -16.21
N THR A 6 -28.23 29.50 -16.75
CA THR A 6 -27.76 28.20 -17.17
C THR A 6 -27.50 27.39 -15.90
N THR A 7 -28.39 26.47 -15.58
CA THR A 7 -28.19 25.54 -14.46
C THR A 7 -27.00 24.64 -14.83
N TYR A 8 -25.84 24.94 -14.27
CA TYR A 8 -24.67 24.09 -14.42
C TYR A 8 -24.90 22.81 -13.59
N THR A 9 -25.28 21.74 -14.23
CA THR A 9 -25.29 20.42 -13.63
C THR A 9 -23.87 19.88 -13.71
N TYR A 10 -23.15 19.88 -12.58
CA TYR A 10 -21.88 19.17 -12.49
C TYR A 10 -22.16 17.66 -12.59
N PRO A 11 -21.65 16.99 -13.62
CA PRO A 11 -21.81 15.53 -13.68
C PRO A 11 -21.14 14.91 -12.45
N VAL A 12 -21.88 14.09 -11.74
CA VAL A 12 -21.31 13.30 -10.64
C VAL A 12 -20.16 12.48 -11.21
N SER A 13 -18.98 12.56 -10.57
CA SER A 13 -17.83 11.78 -11.00
C SER A 13 -18.15 10.31 -10.80
N GLU A 14 -18.29 9.57 -11.88
CA GLU A 14 -18.53 8.13 -11.84
C GLU A 14 -17.31 7.41 -11.24
N LYS A 15 -17.56 6.58 -10.24
CA LYS A 15 -16.55 5.66 -9.72
C LYS A 15 -16.19 4.63 -10.78
N ARG A 16 -14.92 4.27 -10.85
CA ARG A 16 -14.46 3.16 -11.67
C ARG A 16 -14.84 1.84 -11.00
N ASP A 17 -15.38 0.91 -11.76
CA ASP A 17 -15.56 -0.47 -11.30
C ASP A 17 -14.19 -1.17 -11.31
N ILE A 18 -13.84 -1.76 -10.16
CA ILE A 18 -12.60 -2.54 -10.00
C ILE A 18 -12.86 -4.05 -10.06
N LYS A 19 -14.09 -4.47 -10.36
CA LYS A 19 -14.43 -5.87 -10.56
C LYS A 19 -13.57 -6.47 -11.68
N GLY A 20 -12.94 -7.60 -11.40
CA GLY A 20 -12.04 -8.28 -12.33
C GLY A 20 -10.65 -7.65 -12.47
N SER A 21 -10.38 -6.46 -11.92
CA SER A 21 -9.05 -5.88 -11.89
C SER A 21 -8.08 -6.76 -11.10
N VAL A 22 -6.85 -6.87 -11.58
CA VAL A 22 -5.78 -7.65 -10.94
C VAL A 22 -4.91 -6.74 -10.09
N VAL A 23 -4.89 -6.99 -8.80
CA VAL A 23 -4.17 -6.19 -7.81
C VAL A 23 -3.11 -7.04 -7.11
N VAL A 24 -1.84 -6.66 -7.24
CA VAL A 24 -0.73 -7.28 -6.52
C VAL A 24 -0.51 -6.57 -5.19
N ILE A 25 -0.38 -7.33 -4.10
CA ILE A 25 -0.22 -6.76 -2.74
C ILE A 25 0.97 -7.41 -2.05
N THR A 26 1.96 -6.62 -1.67
CA THR A 26 3.08 -7.09 -0.84
C THR A 26 2.76 -6.92 0.65
N GLY A 27 3.30 -7.79 1.51
CA GLY A 27 2.99 -7.79 2.94
C GLY A 27 1.53 -8.15 3.25
N ALA A 28 0.93 -8.99 2.41
CA ALA A 28 -0.48 -9.35 2.46
C ALA A 28 -0.86 -10.35 3.56
N GLY A 29 0.11 -10.89 4.30
CA GLY A 29 -0.12 -11.93 5.32
C GLY A 29 -0.75 -11.40 6.62
N SER A 30 -0.84 -10.09 6.84
CA SER A 30 -1.40 -9.54 8.08
C SER A 30 -1.82 -8.07 7.92
N GLY A 31 -2.40 -7.51 8.98
CA GLY A 31 -2.64 -6.07 9.14
C GLY A 31 -3.34 -5.43 7.95
N ILE A 32 -2.78 -4.32 7.48
CA ILE A 32 -3.37 -3.50 6.40
C ILE A 32 -3.40 -4.26 5.07
N GLY A 33 -2.33 -5.00 4.73
CA GLY A 33 -2.27 -5.76 3.48
C GLY A 33 -3.35 -6.83 3.39
N LEU A 34 -3.57 -7.60 4.47
CA LEU A 34 -4.62 -8.60 4.55
C LEU A 34 -6.02 -7.97 4.51
N ALA A 35 -6.23 -6.85 5.23
CA ALA A 35 -7.50 -6.12 5.20
C ALA A 35 -7.80 -5.58 3.79
N THR A 36 -6.79 -5.04 3.10
CA THR A 36 -6.90 -4.57 1.72
C THR A 36 -7.26 -5.71 0.76
N ALA A 37 -6.59 -6.87 0.88
CA ALA A 37 -6.91 -8.04 0.07
C ALA A 37 -8.38 -8.47 0.23
N LYS A 38 -8.87 -8.53 1.48
CA LYS A 38 -10.27 -8.86 1.78
C LYS A 38 -11.25 -7.84 1.19
N ALA A 39 -10.98 -6.55 1.33
CA ALA A 39 -11.82 -5.49 0.80
C ALA A 39 -11.92 -5.55 -0.74
N LEU A 40 -10.79 -5.70 -1.42
CA LEU A 40 -10.75 -5.78 -2.87
C LEU A 40 -11.43 -7.05 -3.42
N LEU A 41 -11.27 -8.19 -2.75
CA LEU A 41 -11.99 -9.42 -3.09
C LEU A 41 -13.51 -9.26 -2.96
N ALA A 42 -13.97 -8.57 -1.92
CA ALA A 42 -15.39 -8.27 -1.74
C ALA A 42 -15.95 -7.40 -2.87
N LYS A 43 -15.13 -6.56 -3.50
CA LYS A 43 -15.48 -5.78 -4.71
C LYS A 43 -15.34 -6.57 -6.02
N GLY A 44 -14.97 -7.84 -5.95
CA GLY A 44 -14.82 -8.70 -7.12
C GLY A 44 -13.51 -8.54 -7.88
N ALA A 45 -12.53 -7.85 -7.31
CA ALA A 45 -11.16 -7.83 -7.85
C ALA A 45 -10.50 -9.21 -7.72
N ARG A 46 -9.42 -9.42 -8.46
CA ARG A 46 -8.51 -10.57 -8.34
C ARG A 46 -7.25 -10.08 -7.61
N VAL A 47 -6.76 -10.86 -6.66
CA VAL A 47 -5.60 -10.47 -5.87
C VAL A 47 -4.45 -11.46 -5.98
N VAL A 48 -3.23 -10.92 -6.03
CA VAL A 48 -1.98 -11.69 -5.99
C VAL A 48 -1.21 -11.25 -4.75
N LEU A 49 -0.97 -12.18 -3.85
CA LEU A 49 -0.58 -11.92 -2.47
C LEU A 49 0.85 -12.40 -2.22
N GLY A 50 1.73 -11.49 -1.84
CA GLY A 50 3.10 -11.78 -1.44
C GLY A 50 3.31 -11.48 0.05
N ALA A 51 3.87 -12.44 0.79
CA ALA A 51 4.34 -12.24 2.16
C ALA A 51 5.42 -13.27 2.53
N ARG A 52 6.18 -13.00 3.60
CA ARG A 52 7.20 -13.95 4.10
C ARG A 52 6.59 -15.22 4.71
N THR A 53 5.37 -15.13 5.20
CA THR A 53 4.59 -16.26 5.73
C THR A 53 3.24 -16.32 5.01
N THR A 54 2.76 -17.51 4.66
CA THR A 54 1.57 -17.68 3.81
C THR A 54 0.33 -18.17 4.54
N THR A 55 0.40 -18.49 5.84
CA THR A 55 -0.72 -19.11 6.59
C THR A 55 -2.05 -18.37 6.36
N GLU A 56 -2.08 -17.06 6.56
CA GLU A 56 -3.30 -16.25 6.35
C GLU A 56 -3.63 -16.08 4.87
N ILE A 57 -2.61 -16.06 4.01
CA ILE A 57 -2.78 -15.99 2.55
C ILE A 57 -3.41 -17.28 2.04
N ASP A 58 -2.95 -18.44 2.49
CA ASP A 58 -3.45 -19.75 2.07
C ASP A 58 -4.94 -19.91 2.40
N ALA A 59 -5.33 -19.51 3.62
CA ALA A 59 -6.74 -19.52 4.02
C ALA A 59 -7.60 -18.59 3.11
N LEU A 60 -7.08 -17.41 2.76
CA LEU A 60 -7.77 -16.47 1.90
C LEU A 60 -7.86 -16.99 0.45
N VAL A 61 -6.82 -17.63 -0.05
CA VAL A 61 -6.77 -18.24 -1.38
C VAL A 61 -7.79 -19.37 -1.49
N VAL A 62 -7.84 -20.26 -0.50
CA VAL A 62 -8.81 -21.37 -0.47
C VAL A 62 -10.24 -20.86 -0.49
N SER A 63 -10.56 -19.83 0.32
CA SER A 63 -11.90 -19.27 0.40
C SER A 63 -12.29 -18.41 -0.81
N ASN A 64 -11.34 -18.05 -1.68
CA ASN A 64 -11.55 -17.21 -2.87
C ASN A 64 -10.93 -17.83 -4.13
N ALA A 65 -11.13 -19.12 -4.31
CA ALA A 65 -10.59 -19.87 -5.45
C ALA A 65 -10.91 -19.19 -6.80
N GLY A 66 -9.89 -19.06 -7.64
CA GLY A 66 -9.98 -18.38 -8.95
C GLY A 66 -9.95 -16.85 -8.90
N LYS A 67 -9.95 -16.23 -7.69
CA LYS A 67 -9.82 -14.77 -7.51
C LYS A 67 -8.63 -14.36 -6.67
N ALA A 68 -8.09 -15.27 -5.86
CA ALA A 68 -6.92 -15.03 -5.03
C ALA A 68 -5.86 -16.10 -5.30
N ILE A 69 -4.62 -15.68 -5.35
CA ILE A 69 -3.44 -16.53 -5.37
C ILE A 69 -2.35 -15.88 -4.50
N GLY A 70 -1.40 -16.67 -4.05
CA GLY A 70 -0.32 -16.14 -3.21
C GLY A 70 0.95 -16.93 -3.31
N MET A 71 2.04 -16.35 -2.83
CA MET A 71 3.35 -17.01 -2.72
C MET A 71 4.18 -16.40 -1.60
N VAL A 72 5.17 -17.16 -1.15
CA VAL A 72 6.23 -16.60 -0.30
C VAL A 72 7.00 -15.56 -1.11
N CYS A 73 7.13 -14.36 -0.54
CA CYS A 73 7.83 -13.25 -1.18
C CYS A 73 8.53 -12.40 -0.11
N ASP A 74 9.84 -12.34 -0.16
CA ASP A 74 10.64 -11.38 0.58
C ASP A 74 11.00 -10.22 -0.36
N ILE A 75 10.39 -9.07 -0.14
CA ILE A 75 10.59 -7.90 -1.03
C ILE A 75 12.01 -7.34 -1.00
N ARG A 76 12.86 -7.75 -0.07
CA ARG A 76 14.30 -7.43 -0.05
C ARG A 76 15.04 -8.12 -1.21
N GLN A 77 14.45 -9.16 -1.79
CA GLN A 77 14.97 -9.91 -2.92
C GLN A 77 14.27 -9.43 -4.21
N PRO A 78 14.96 -8.76 -5.15
CA PRO A 78 14.37 -8.31 -6.41
C PRO A 78 13.72 -9.43 -7.21
N GLU A 79 14.31 -10.62 -7.14
CA GLU A 79 13.83 -11.82 -7.84
C GLU A 79 12.47 -12.29 -7.33
N ASP A 80 12.20 -12.15 -6.03
CA ASP A 80 10.91 -12.52 -5.47
C ASP A 80 9.83 -11.51 -5.87
N CYS A 81 10.17 -10.22 -5.94
CA CYS A 81 9.28 -9.22 -6.49
C CYS A 81 8.93 -9.54 -7.96
N GLN A 82 9.91 -9.92 -8.77
CA GLN A 82 9.67 -10.31 -10.16
C GLN A 82 8.79 -11.57 -10.26
N LYS A 83 9.08 -12.62 -9.49
CA LYS A 83 8.26 -13.85 -9.44
C LYS A 83 6.81 -13.56 -9.03
N LEU A 84 6.58 -12.60 -8.12
CA LEU A 84 5.23 -12.21 -7.71
C LEU A 84 4.46 -11.56 -8.88
N MET A 85 5.11 -10.71 -9.68
CA MET A 85 4.51 -10.12 -10.89
C MET A 85 4.28 -11.20 -11.97
N ASP A 86 5.24 -12.10 -12.18
CA ASP A 86 5.11 -13.20 -13.13
C ASP A 86 3.95 -14.14 -12.77
N LEU A 87 3.75 -14.39 -11.46
CA LEU A 87 2.62 -15.15 -10.96
C LEU A 87 1.29 -14.48 -11.32
N ALA A 88 1.20 -13.14 -11.21
CA ALA A 88 0.02 -12.37 -11.60
C ALA A 88 -0.27 -12.52 -13.11
N ILE A 89 0.76 -12.35 -13.93
CA ILE A 89 0.63 -12.48 -15.39
C ILE A 89 0.25 -13.90 -15.79
N LYS A 90 0.91 -14.90 -15.21
CA LYS A 90 0.61 -16.32 -15.51
C LYS A 90 -0.83 -16.70 -15.17
N SER A 91 -1.35 -16.17 -14.04
CA SER A 91 -2.65 -16.59 -13.52
C SER A 91 -3.82 -15.76 -14.03
N PHE A 92 -3.60 -14.47 -14.28
CA PHE A 92 -4.68 -13.53 -14.61
C PHE A 92 -4.44 -12.72 -15.89
N GLY A 93 -3.27 -12.83 -16.51
CA GLY A 93 -2.94 -12.23 -17.80
C GLY A 93 -2.55 -10.76 -17.77
N GLN A 94 -2.79 -10.04 -16.64
CA GLN A 94 -2.53 -8.60 -16.52
C GLN A 94 -2.20 -8.19 -15.09
N ILE A 95 -1.74 -6.96 -14.92
CA ILE A 95 -1.65 -6.25 -13.63
C ILE A 95 -2.25 -4.87 -13.82
N ASP A 96 -3.27 -4.54 -13.03
CA ASP A 96 -3.93 -3.22 -13.05
C ASP A 96 -3.42 -2.30 -11.96
N SER A 97 -3.04 -2.87 -10.81
CA SER A 97 -2.58 -2.10 -9.67
C SER A 97 -1.59 -2.88 -8.82
N VAL A 98 -0.67 -2.17 -8.17
CA VAL A 98 0.28 -2.73 -7.21
C VAL A 98 0.22 -1.94 -5.91
N ILE A 99 0.08 -2.65 -4.79
CA ILE A 99 0.10 -2.11 -3.44
C ILE A 99 1.42 -2.50 -2.79
N ALA A 100 2.37 -1.59 -2.78
CA ALA A 100 3.64 -1.73 -2.06
C ALA A 100 3.41 -1.45 -0.57
N ASN A 101 2.91 -2.47 0.14
CA ASN A 101 2.47 -2.37 1.53
C ASN A 101 3.47 -2.99 2.51
N ALA A 102 4.30 -3.94 2.11
CA ALA A 102 5.24 -4.59 3.01
C ALA A 102 6.20 -3.58 3.67
N GLY A 103 6.41 -3.74 4.97
CA GLY A 103 7.30 -2.90 5.75
C GLY A 103 7.45 -3.41 7.17
N ILE A 104 8.48 -2.95 7.86
CA ILE A 104 8.72 -3.18 9.27
C ILE A 104 8.96 -1.87 10.02
N GLY A 105 8.75 -1.88 11.32
CA GLY A 105 9.02 -0.74 12.19
C GLY A 105 9.90 -1.15 13.36
N LEU A 106 10.94 -0.37 13.62
CA LEU A 106 11.76 -0.46 14.81
C LEU A 106 11.58 0.85 15.59
N TYR A 107 10.92 0.77 16.75
CA TYR A 107 10.60 1.93 17.58
C TYR A 107 11.47 1.93 18.82
N GLY A 108 12.60 2.62 18.71
CA GLY A 108 13.62 2.75 19.75
C GLY A 108 14.56 3.89 19.46
N GLY A 109 15.44 4.19 20.41
CA GLY A 109 16.53 5.12 20.22
C GLY A 109 17.53 4.62 19.18
N ILE A 110 18.39 5.53 18.69
CA ILE A 110 19.36 5.21 17.64
C ILE A 110 20.34 4.08 18.02
N MET A 111 20.52 3.86 19.32
CA MET A 111 21.44 2.85 19.87
C MET A 111 20.73 1.56 20.35
N ASP A 112 19.39 1.48 20.22
CA ASP A 112 18.63 0.37 20.79
C ASP A 112 18.57 -0.88 19.89
N TYR A 113 19.01 -0.75 18.65
CA TYR A 113 19.02 -1.83 17.66
C TYR A 113 20.41 -2.02 17.07
N THR A 114 20.71 -3.25 16.67
CA THR A 114 21.96 -3.56 15.96
C THR A 114 21.92 -3.01 14.53
N ASP A 115 23.10 -2.85 13.93
CA ASP A 115 23.25 -2.38 12.54
C ASP A 115 22.50 -3.28 11.57
N GLU A 116 22.48 -4.60 11.80
CA GLU A 116 21.75 -5.58 10.96
C GLU A 116 20.25 -5.33 11.00
N ARG A 117 19.69 -5.04 12.18
CA ARG A 117 18.26 -4.74 12.30
C ARG A 117 17.88 -3.44 11.63
N LEU A 118 18.72 -2.40 11.78
CA LEU A 118 18.52 -1.12 11.10
C LEU A 118 18.61 -1.30 9.58
N ASN A 119 19.60 -2.06 9.10
CA ASN A 119 19.73 -2.37 7.67
C ASN A 119 18.52 -3.16 7.15
N GLU A 120 18.03 -4.18 7.89
CA GLU A 120 16.82 -4.91 7.52
C GLU A 120 15.62 -3.96 7.33
N MET A 121 15.47 -2.96 8.21
CA MET A 121 14.38 -1.99 8.07
C MET A 121 14.55 -1.11 6.83
N MET A 122 15.75 -0.65 6.53
CA MET A 122 16.03 0.14 5.32
C MET A 122 15.83 -0.67 4.05
N GLU A 123 16.34 -1.90 4.02
CA GLU A 123 16.16 -2.83 2.91
C GLU A 123 14.68 -3.14 2.67
N THR A 124 13.93 -3.41 3.73
CA THR A 124 12.50 -3.72 3.60
C THR A 124 11.70 -2.50 3.18
N ASN A 125 11.81 -1.38 3.91
CA ASN A 125 10.92 -0.25 3.72
C ASN A 125 11.24 0.56 2.47
N LEU A 126 12.53 0.71 2.12
CA LEU A 126 12.93 1.52 0.97
C LEU A 126 13.28 0.66 -0.24
N GLN A 127 14.28 -0.18 -0.13
CA GLN A 127 14.74 -0.99 -1.28
C GLN A 127 13.63 -1.94 -1.74
N GLY A 128 12.93 -2.63 -0.81
CA GLY A 128 11.82 -3.52 -1.13
C GLY A 128 10.66 -2.80 -1.82
N THR A 129 10.38 -1.54 -1.44
CA THR A 129 9.41 -0.71 -2.18
C THR A 129 9.90 -0.43 -3.61
N ILE A 130 11.18 -0.08 -3.77
CA ILE A 130 11.78 0.17 -5.09
C ILE A 130 11.71 -1.10 -5.95
N TRP A 131 12.09 -2.27 -5.42
CA TRP A 131 12.06 -3.53 -6.17
C TRP A 131 10.64 -3.92 -6.57
N THR A 132 9.68 -3.76 -5.67
CA THR A 132 8.25 -3.99 -5.96
C THR A 132 7.78 -3.11 -7.12
N VAL A 133 8.07 -1.82 -7.09
CA VAL A 133 7.67 -0.87 -8.14
C VAL A 133 8.39 -1.18 -9.46
N ARG A 134 9.71 -1.42 -9.43
CA ARG A 134 10.49 -1.76 -10.63
C ARG A 134 9.97 -3.01 -11.33
N ALA A 135 9.61 -4.04 -10.58
CA ALA A 135 9.02 -5.26 -11.14
C ALA A 135 7.63 -5.01 -11.76
N ALA A 136 6.85 -4.08 -11.20
CA ALA A 136 5.49 -3.79 -11.64
C ALA A 136 5.40 -2.91 -12.89
N VAL A 137 6.26 -1.88 -12.99
CA VAL A 137 6.17 -0.82 -14.02
C VAL A 137 6.11 -1.36 -15.46
N PRO A 138 6.92 -2.35 -15.90
CA PRO A 138 6.82 -2.87 -17.26
C PRO A 138 5.45 -3.44 -17.60
N HIS A 139 4.80 -4.10 -16.65
CA HIS A 139 3.48 -4.70 -16.82
C HIS A 139 2.37 -3.64 -16.85
N LEU A 140 2.46 -2.60 -15.99
CA LEU A 140 1.53 -1.48 -15.98
C LEU A 140 1.61 -0.67 -17.29
N LYS A 141 2.83 -0.42 -17.81
CA LYS A 141 3.03 0.21 -19.12
C LYS A 141 2.40 -0.61 -20.24
N LYS A 142 2.61 -1.93 -20.24
CA LYS A 142 2.02 -2.83 -21.23
C LYS A 142 0.48 -2.84 -21.15
N ASN A 143 -0.09 -2.62 -19.98
CA ASN A 143 -1.54 -2.52 -19.75
C ASN A 143 -2.08 -1.10 -20.05
N SER A 144 -1.29 -0.22 -20.66
CA SER A 144 -1.66 1.17 -20.98
C SER A 144 -2.03 2.02 -19.76
N GLY A 145 -1.38 1.77 -18.64
CA GLY A 145 -1.53 2.48 -17.37
C GLY A 145 -1.92 1.58 -16.21
N GLY A 146 -1.99 2.16 -15.03
CA GLY A 146 -2.33 1.43 -13.81
C GLY A 146 -2.21 2.30 -12.56
N ASP A 147 -2.20 1.64 -11.41
CA ASP A 147 -2.07 2.31 -10.11
C ASP A 147 -0.94 1.69 -9.29
N ILE A 148 -0.09 2.52 -8.73
CA ILE A 148 0.88 2.17 -7.70
C ILE A 148 0.46 2.85 -6.41
N VAL A 149 0.17 2.08 -5.38
CA VAL A 149 -0.08 2.59 -4.03
C VAL A 149 1.07 2.21 -3.14
N ILE A 150 1.71 3.19 -2.52
CA ILE A 150 2.80 2.98 -1.56
C ILE A 150 2.26 3.23 -0.16
N LEU A 151 2.31 2.22 0.70
CA LEU A 151 1.94 2.36 2.11
C LEU A 151 3.09 3.00 2.89
N CYS A 152 2.97 4.29 3.07
CA CYS A 152 3.88 5.12 3.85
C CYS A 152 3.47 5.13 5.34
N SER A 153 3.56 6.27 5.95
CA SER A 153 3.12 6.62 7.31
C SER A 153 3.09 8.15 7.44
N ILE A 154 2.36 8.68 8.42
CA ILE A 154 2.54 10.08 8.83
C ILE A 154 3.99 10.35 9.25
N SER A 155 4.73 9.32 9.67
CA SER A 155 6.17 9.43 9.96
C SER A 155 7.03 9.74 8.73
N GLY A 156 6.49 9.70 7.53
CA GLY A 156 7.13 10.21 6.31
C GLY A 156 7.13 11.75 6.21
N TYR A 157 6.39 12.43 7.06
CA TYR A 157 6.26 13.90 7.10
C TYR A 157 6.64 14.50 8.45
N ARG A 158 6.72 13.66 9.48
CA ARG A 158 7.03 14.04 10.86
C ARG A 158 7.81 12.91 11.52
N SER A 159 8.68 13.26 12.44
CA SER A 159 9.35 12.27 13.28
C SER A 159 8.94 12.46 14.74
N LYS A 160 8.99 11.38 15.49
CA LYS A 160 8.82 11.36 16.94
C LYS A 160 10.09 10.81 17.58
N ARG A 161 10.24 11.08 18.89
CA ARG A 161 11.23 10.39 19.70
C ARG A 161 11.13 8.87 19.49
N ASN A 162 12.25 8.19 19.43
CA ASN A 162 12.37 6.74 19.24
C ASN A 162 11.85 6.22 17.89
N GLN A 163 11.82 7.04 16.84
CA GLN A 163 11.40 6.68 15.50
C GLN A 163 12.30 7.26 14.40
N ALA A 164 13.50 7.72 14.73
CA ALA A 164 14.35 8.47 13.79
C ALA A 164 14.64 7.68 12.51
N VAL A 165 15.14 6.45 12.61
CA VAL A 165 15.49 5.64 11.43
C VAL A 165 14.23 5.19 10.69
N TYR A 166 13.18 4.78 11.41
CA TYR A 166 11.88 4.46 10.78
C TYR A 166 11.33 5.66 9.99
N ALA A 167 11.32 6.84 10.60
CA ALA A 167 10.88 8.07 9.94
C ALA A 167 11.75 8.38 8.70
N ALA A 168 13.05 8.17 8.76
CA ALA A 168 13.94 8.35 7.61
C ALA A 168 13.54 7.44 6.44
N THR A 169 13.23 6.14 6.69
CA THR A 169 12.74 5.23 5.65
C THR A 169 11.43 5.71 5.04
N LYS A 170 10.51 6.26 5.86
CA LYS A 170 9.22 6.77 5.40
C LYS A 170 9.33 8.10 4.65
N HIS A 171 10.23 9.00 5.04
CA HIS A 171 10.58 10.19 4.25
C HIS A 171 11.16 9.82 2.88
N ALA A 172 12.01 8.79 2.84
CA ALA A 172 12.56 8.28 1.58
C ALA A 172 11.45 7.75 0.64
N GLN A 173 10.42 7.07 1.18
CA GLN A 173 9.25 6.66 0.40
C GLN A 173 8.45 7.85 -0.13
N VAL A 174 8.38 8.97 0.60
CA VAL A 174 7.74 10.20 0.11
C VAL A 174 8.50 10.76 -1.09
N GLY A 175 9.81 10.91 -0.99
CA GLY A 175 10.64 11.36 -2.12
C GLY A 175 10.53 10.45 -3.35
N LEU A 176 10.59 9.14 -3.12
CA LEU A 176 10.40 8.14 -4.17
C LEU A 176 9.05 8.30 -4.89
N ALA A 177 7.96 8.41 -4.14
CA ALA A 177 6.62 8.50 -4.72
C ALA A 177 6.41 9.79 -5.52
N ILE A 178 6.94 10.93 -5.05
CA ILE A 178 6.86 12.21 -5.76
C ILE A 178 7.60 12.09 -7.11
N GLY A 179 8.81 11.53 -7.12
CA GLY A 179 9.57 11.33 -8.35
C GLY A 179 8.87 10.38 -9.32
N LEU A 180 8.35 9.25 -8.82
CA LEU A 180 7.62 8.27 -9.63
C LEU A 180 6.32 8.82 -10.21
N ASP A 181 5.58 9.68 -9.47
CA ASP A 181 4.34 10.27 -9.98
C ASP A 181 4.58 11.17 -11.19
N ASP A 182 5.71 11.88 -11.21
CA ASP A 182 6.09 12.70 -12.37
C ASP A 182 6.65 11.84 -13.51
N GLU A 183 7.55 10.90 -13.21
CA GLU A 183 8.20 10.02 -14.18
C GLU A 183 7.19 9.13 -14.95
N LEU A 184 6.18 8.59 -14.26
CA LEU A 184 5.27 7.60 -14.81
C LEU A 184 3.94 8.17 -15.32
N ARG A 185 3.74 9.48 -15.19
CA ARG A 185 2.49 10.16 -15.56
C ARG A 185 2.14 10.01 -17.04
N GLU A 186 3.12 10.11 -17.92
CA GLU A 186 2.91 9.99 -19.37
C GLU A 186 2.52 8.55 -19.77
N ASP A 187 2.96 7.57 -19.00
CA ASP A 187 2.55 6.16 -19.13
C ASP A 187 1.15 5.89 -18.52
N LYS A 188 0.44 6.93 -18.06
CA LYS A 188 -0.88 6.83 -17.40
C LYS A 188 -0.87 5.98 -16.13
N ILE A 189 0.27 5.88 -15.46
CA ILE A 189 0.41 5.22 -14.16
C ILE A 189 0.28 6.29 -13.08
N ARG A 190 -0.65 6.09 -12.14
CA ARG A 190 -0.86 6.97 -11.00
C ARG A 190 -0.08 6.43 -9.82
N VAL A 191 0.60 7.28 -9.09
CA VAL A 191 1.30 6.93 -7.86
C VAL A 191 0.64 7.63 -6.68
N THR A 192 0.23 6.85 -5.68
CA THR A 192 -0.44 7.38 -4.48
C THR A 192 0.28 6.93 -3.23
N LEU A 193 0.56 7.87 -2.34
CA LEU A 193 0.98 7.60 -0.96
C LEU A 193 -0.24 7.52 -0.05
N ILE A 194 -0.40 6.41 0.64
CA ILE A 194 -1.32 6.32 1.79
C ILE A 194 -0.46 6.40 3.05
N ALA A 195 -0.70 7.41 3.86
CA ALA A 195 0.10 7.76 5.02
C ALA A 195 -0.73 7.68 6.33
N PRO A 196 -1.00 6.48 6.86
CA PRO A 196 -1.76 6.32 8.09
C PRO A 196 -0.94 6.71 9.31
N ALA A 197 -1.63 7.17 10.34
CA ALA A 197 -1.14 7.25 11.70
C ALA A 197 -1.13 5.85 12.37
N ALA A 198 -1.04 5.79 13.69
CA ALA A 198 -1.06 4.52 14.40
C ALA A 198 -2.35 3.74 14.08
N THR A 199 -2.17 2.49 13.74
CA THR A 199 -3.21 1.58 13.28
C THR A 199 -3.20 0.31 14.16
N GLU A 200 -4.36 -0.21 14.48
CA GLU A 200 -4.58 -1.45 15.25
C GLU A 200 -4.09 -2.64 14.41
N THR A 201 -2.83 -2.97 14.55
CA THR A 201 -2.16 -4.11 13.87
C THR A 201 -0.99 -4.58 14.71
N ASN A 202 -0.49 -5.77 14.46
CA ASN A 202 0.73 -6.30 15.10
C ASN A 202 2.03 -5.67 14.55
N PHE A 203 1.95 -4.60 13.77
CA PHE A 203 3.12 -3.91 13.23
C PHE A 203 4.01 -3.40 14.37
N ALA A 204 5.30 -3.72 14.32
CA ALA A 204 6.33 -3.39 15.33
C ALA A 204 6.08 -3.96 16.74
N VAL A 205 5.19 -4.93 16.93
CA VAL A 205 5.06 -5.66 18.20
C VAL A 205 6.32 -6.49 18.41
N GLY A 206 6.95 -6.32 19.59
CA GLY A 206 8.28 -6.86 19.90
C GLY A 206 9.44 -5.98 19.43
N ASP A 207 9.19 -5.02 18.55
CA ASP A 207 10.15 -4.05 18.02
C ASP A 207 9.77 -2.62 18.47
N GLY A 208 9.53 -2.44 19.78
CA GLY A 208 9.22 -1.15 20.40
C GLY A 208 7.74 -0.83 20.54
N ARG A 209 6.83 -1.74 20.14
CA ARG A 209 5.41 -1.75 20.52
C ARG A 209 5.09 -3.00 21.32
N THR A 210 4.17 -2.87 22.25
CA THR A 210 3.58 -4.00 22.98
C THR A 210 2.28 -4.47 22.30
N LEU A 211 1.76 -5.63 22.70
CA LEU A 211 0.44 -6.07 22.25
C LEU A 211 -0.67 -5.11 22.72
N GLU A 212 -0.53 -4.52 23.91
CA GLU A 212 -1.45 -3.50 24.40
C GLU A 212 -1.44 -2.24 23.53
N ASP A 213 -0.26 -1.76 23.12
CA ASP A 213 -0.16 -0.66 22.16
C ASP A 213 -0.79 -1.00 20.80
N ALA A 214 -0.65 -2.24 20.35
CA ALA A 214 -1.21 -2.71 19.08
C ALA A 214 -2.74 -2.77 19.10
N ALA A 215 -3.32 -3.11 20.27
CA ALA A 215 -4.76 -3.22 20.50
C ALA A 215 -5.39 -1.93 21.05
N ARG A 216 -4.63 -0.83 21.14
CA ARG A 216 -5.08 0.42 21.77
C ARG A 216 -6.31 0.98 21.06
N THR A 217 -7.40 1.11 21.81
CA THR A 217 -8.64 1.72 21.33
C THR A 217 -8.43 3.16 20.89
N GLY A 218 -9.07 3.53 19.79
CA GLY A 218 -8.98 4.88 19.23
C GLY A 218 -7.90 5.06 18.17
N TYR A 219 -7.14 4.03 17.83
CA TYR A 219 -6.30 4.05 16.62
C TYR A 219 -7.14 3.81 15.37
N LEU A 220 -6.56 4.07 14.18
CA LEU A 220 -7.15 3.60 12.94
C LEU A 220 -7.23 2.07 12.94
N LYS A 221 -8.24 1.53 12.31
CA LYS A 221 -8.31 0.09 12.00
C LYS A 221 -7.65 -0.20 10.67
N ALA A 222 -7.14 -1.40 10.49
CA ALA A 222 -6.62 -1.83 9.20
C ALA A 222 -7.65 -1.66 8.07
N ALA A 223 -8.95 -1.83 8.38
CA ALA A 223 -10.05 -1.62 7.46
C ALA A 223 -10.21 -0.16 7.01
N ASP A 224 -9.88 0.82 7.86
CA ASP A 224 -9.93 2.25 7.47
C ASP A 224 -8.89 2.57 6.40
N VAL A 225 -7.70 1.96 6.53
CA VAL A 225 -6.63 2.12 5.53
C VAL A 225 -6.97 1.37 4.24
N ALA A 226 -7.54 0.17 4.35
CA ALA A 226 -8.04 -0.57 3.20
C ALA A 226 -9.11 0.21 2.43
N PHE A 227 -10.04 0.88 3.13
CA PHE A 227 -11.03 1.78 2.53
C PHE A 227 -10.38 2.91 1.71
N ALA A 228 -9.33 3.55 2.23
CA ALA A 228 -8.64 4.61 1.48
C ALA A 228 -7.96 4.06 0.22
N ILE A 229 -7.34 2.88 0.29
CA ILE A 229 -6.73 2.21 -0.86
C ILE A 229 -7.82 1.88 -1.90
N GLU A 230 -8.92 1.27 -1.49
CA GLU A 230 -10.07 0.97 -2.36
C GLU A 230 -10.59 2.24 -3.04
N ALA A 231 -10.83 3.30 -2.27
CA ALA A 231 -11.33 4.57 -2.79
C ALA A 231 -10.39 5.19 -3.84
N VAL A 232 -9.07 5.07 -3.67
CA VAL A 232 -8.09 5.53 -4.67
C VAL A 232 -8.19 4.70 -5.96
N LEU A 233 -8.32 3.40 -5.85
CA LEU A 233 -8.43 2.51 -7.02
C LEU A 233 -9.75 2.74 -7.79
N GLU A 234 -10.83 3.08 -7.09
CA GLU A 234 -12.13 3.41 -7.69
C GLU A 234 -12.21 4.81 -8.33
N GLN A 235 -11.19 5.65 -8.19
CA GLN A 235 -11.20 7.00 -8.77
C GLN A 235 -11.19 6.97 -10.30
N PRO A 236 -11.88 7.92 -10.97
CA PRO A 236 -11.78 8.11 -12.41
C PRO A 236 -10.32 8.30 -12.85
N ARG A 237 -9.92 7.74 -13.99
CA ARG A 237 -8.52 7.79 -14.46
C ARG A 237 -7.96 9.19 -14.65
N ARG A 238 -8.81 10.21 -14.86
CA ARG A 238 -8.40 11.63 -14.95
C ARG A 238 -7.99 12.24 -13.61
N LEU A 239 -8.33 11.60 -12.48
CA LEU A 239 -8.05 12.09 -11.13
C LEU A 239 -6.83 11.35 -10.55
N ARG A 240 -5.89 12.08 -9.98
CA ARG A 240 -4.76 11.57 -9.24
C ARG A 240 -4.84 12.06 -7.80
N THR A 241 -4.83 11.14 -6.85
CA THR A 241 -4.57 11.43 -5.44
C THR A 241 -3.12 11.08 -5.16
N THR A 242 -2.28 12.07 -4.98
CA THR A 242 -0.83 11.85 -4.75
C THR A 242 -0.53 11.51 -3.30
N LEU A 243 -1.36 12.01 -2.36
CA LEU A 243 -1.21 11.79 -0.93
C LEU A 243 -2.58 11.71 -0.24
N TRP A 244 -2.74 10.71 0.63
CA TRP A 244 -3.83 10.61 1.57
C TRP A 244 -3.29 10.35 2.98
N GLN A 245 -3.23 11.38 3.81
CA GLN A 245 -2.90 11.25 5.23
C GLN A 245 -4.15 10.88 6.03
N MET A 246 -3.99 9.94 6.96
CA MET A 246 -5.08 9.43 7.78
C MET A 246 -4.68 9.46 9.26
N ILE A 247 -5.49 10.12 10.06
CA ILE A 247 -5.30 10.24 11.51
C ILE A 247 -6.64 9.96 12.16
N SER A 248 -6.68 9.12 13.21
CA SER A 248 -7.92 8.88 13.92
C SER A 248 -8.34 10.11 14.74
N MET A 249 -9.65 10.25 15.01
CA MET A 249 -10.18 11.39 15.77
C MET A 249 -9.63 11.46 17.20
N SER A 250 -9.19 10.34 17.78
CA SER A 250 -8.60 10.28 19.12
C SER A 250 -7.08 10.53 19.15
N GLN A 251 -6.43 10.65 17.99
CA GLN A 251 -5.01 10.97 17.90
C GLN A 251 -4.84 12.47 17.64
N GLY A 252 -4.18 13.17 18.54
CA GLY A 252 -3.81 14.56 18.31
C GLY A 252 -2.88 14.69 17.10
N ILE A 253 -2.96 15.83 16.42
CA ILE A 253 -1.95 16.25 15.46
C ILE A 253 -0.72 16.62 16.27
N ILE A 254 0.34 15.84 16.23
CA ILE A 254 1.60 16.09 16.90
C ILE A 254 2.53 16.79 15.93
#